data_7b9fcad7678b751e476a5f5b3f4faec9
#
_entry.id   7b9fcad7678b751e476a5f5b3f4faec9
#
_cell.length_a   1.000
_cell.length_b   1.000
_cell.length_c   1.000
_cell.angle_alpha   90.00
_cell.angle_beta   90.00
_cell.angle_gamma   90.00
#
_symmetry.space_group_name_H-M   'P 1'
#
loop_
_entity.id
_entity.type
_entity.pdbx_description
1 polymer ?
#
loop_
_entity_poly.entity_id
_entity_poly.type
_entity_poly.pdbx_seq_one_letter_code
_entity_poly.pdbx_strand_id
1 'polypeptide(L)'
;IRDSVLVISSNESFQKEQKSVEVLMANRADGIILALSHETKDYEHIKMIQESGTPIVLFDRTTNELNVSRVVTDGVTAAFQAVQHLVSEGCKKIALLCGPENVAIGGNRMEGYEKAMEANHLPAKTELIWHCSDFTVEAGKEATRQLLSRQERPDAIFGITDDLAIGAIEAIKEKGLNIPEDIAVVGFSNTKRSRYMNPTVSSINQFPEKIGRAAAELLFDQILNSKHAQIKKEIINCELIVRESSDRLCKTR
;
A
#
# COMPACT_ATOMS: atom_id res chain seq x y z
N ILE A 1 36.02 -3.10 -1.16
CA ILE A 1 35.05 -4.09 -1.69
C ILE A 1 34.03 -3.29 -2.48
N ARG A 2 33.86 -3.56 -3.77
CA ARG A 2 32.77 -2.97 -4.56
C ARG A 2 31.61 -3.95 -4.42
N ASP A 3 30.62 -3.56 -3.64
CA ASP A 3 29.39 -4.33 -3.53
C ASP A 3 28.61 -4.19 -4.85
N SER A 4 28.16 -5.32 -5.39
CA SER A 4 27.34 -5.35 -6.61
C SER A 4 25.90 -5.62 -6.20
N VAL A 5 24.96 -4.84 -6.73
CA VAL A 5 23.52 -5.04 -6.51
C VAL A 5 22.90 -5.54 -7.82
N LEU A 6 22.24 -6.70 -7.74
CA LEU A 6 21.45 -7.24 -8.84
C LEU A 6 19.97 -7.02 -8.53
N VAL A 7 19.26 -6.28 -9.37
CA VAL A 7 17.84 -6.01 -9.24
C VAL A 7 17.07 -6.79 -10.30
N ILE A 8 16.09 -7.60 -9.87
CA ILE A 8 15.23 -8.39 -10.73
C ILE A 8 13.77 -8.08 -10.38
N SER A 9 12.93 -7.89 -11.40
CA SER A 9 11.49 -7.67 -11.20
C SER A 9 10.69 -8.91 -11.57
N SER A 10 9.86 -9.37 -10.63
CA SER A 10 8.90 -10.46 -10.87
C SER A 10 7.66 -9.98 -11.63
N ASN A 11 7.42 -8.66 -11.71
CA ASN A 11 6.22 -8.07 -12.29
C ASN A 11 4.93 -8.70 -11.71
N GLU A 12 4.90 -8.90 -10.39
CA GLU A 12 3.77 -9.47 -9.64
C GLU A 12 3.44 -10.94 -9.98
N SER A 13 4.31 -11.64 -10.71
CA SER A 13 4.15 -13.05 -11.07
C SER A 13 4.92 -13.95 -10.13
N PHE A 14 4.23 -14.92 -9.50
CA PHE A 14 4.83 -15.91 -8.63
C PHE A 14 5.89 -16.76 -9.35
N GLN A 15 5.59 -17.19 -10.59
CA GLN A 15 6.55 -17.97 -11.39
C GLN A 15 7.84 -17.19 -11.68
N LYS A 16 7.71 -15.87 -11.97
CA LYS A 16 8.89 -15.03 -12.20
C LYS A 16 9.64 -14.75 -10.88
N GLU A 17 8.93 -14.65 -9.75
CA GLU A 17 9.55 -14.52 -8.43
C GLU A 17 10.43 -15.72 -8.12
N GLN A 18 9.89 -16.95 -8.28
CA GLN A 18 10.66 -18.19 -8.13
C GLN A 18 11.90 -18.20 -9.02
N LYS A 19 11.72 -17.85 -10.32
CA LYS A 19 12.84 -17.80 -11.27
C LYS A 19 13.89 -16.76 -10.88
N SER A 20 13.46 -15.62 -10.37
CA SER A 20 14.37 -14.57 -9.88
C SER A 20 15.21 -15.04 -8.70
N VAL A 21 14.61 -15.78 -7.78
CA VAL A 21 15.32 -16.41 -6.66
C VAL A 21 16.34 -17.43 -7.16
N GLU A 22 15.98 -18.30 -8.10
CA GLU A 22 16.91 -19.25 -8.70
C GLU A 22 18.13 -18.55 -9.34
N VAL A 23 17.91 -17.44 -10.06
CA VAL A 23 18.98 -16.65 -10.68
C VAL A 23 19.89 -16.03 -9.62
N LEU A 24 19.33 -15.46 -8.54
CA LEU A 24 20.11 -14.88 -7.44
C LEU A 24 20.96 -15.93 -6.74
N MET A 25 20.39 -17.10 -6.46
CA MET A 25 21.10 -18.22 -5.84
C MET A 25 22.22 -18.78 -6.74
N ALA A 26 21.95 -18.94 -8.05
CA ALA A 26 22.95 -19.38 -9.02
C ALA A 26 24.13 -18.40 -9.14
N ASN A 27 23.89 -17.09 -8.97
CA ASN A 27 24.92 -16.05 -8.94
C ASN A 27 25.61 -15.90 -7.57
N ARG A 28 25.30 -16.79 -6.60
CA ARG A 28 25.90 -16.81 -5.27
C ARG A 28 25.75 -15.44 -4.56
N ALA A 29 24.54 -14.88 -4.58
CA ALA A 29 24.25 -13.66 -3.83
C ALA A 29 24.58 -13.86 -2.34
N ASP A 30 25.31 -12.92 -1.74
CA ASP A 30 25.67 -12.94 -0.32
C ASP A 30 24.45 -12.74 0.60
N GLY A 31 23.36 -12.18 0.06
CA GLY A 31 22.08 -12.01 0.73
C GLY A 31 21.01 -11.48 -0.22
N ILE A 32 19.75 -11.65 0.15
CA ILE A 32 18.59 -11.34 -0.69
C ILE A 32 17.60 -10.45 0.07
N ILE A 33 17.15 -9.37 -0.59
CA ILE A 33 16.01 -8.56 -0.15
C ILE A 33 14.86 -8.85 -1.11
N LEU A 34 13.71 -9.30 -0.62
CA LEU A 34 12.60 -9.76 -1.42
C LEU A 34 11.27 -9.14 -0.97
N ALA A 35 10.49 -8.61 -1.93
CA ALA A 35 9.07 -8.34 -1.77
C ALA A 35 8.28 -9.46 -2.45
N LEU A 36 7.33 -10.07 -1.73
CA LEU A 36 6.50 -11.13 -2.29
C LEU A 36 5.58 -10.57 -3.38
N SER A 37 5.37 -11.33 -4.45
CA SER A 37 4.35 -10.99 -5.44
C SER A 37 2.95 -11.19 -4.85
N HIS A 38 1.92 -10.55 -5.42
CA HIS A 38 0.55 -10.75 -4.97
C HIS A 38 0.03 -12.17 -5.26
N GLU A 39 0.63 -12.86 -6.23
CA GLU A 39 0.29 -14.25 -6.57
C GLU A 39 0.93 -15.28 -5.62
N THR A 40 1.90 -14.87 -4.77
CA THR A 40 2.64 -15.80 -3.91
C THR A 40 1.75 -16.41 -2.84
N LYS A 41 1.52 -17.72 -2.95
CA LYS A 41 0.75 -18.54 -1.99
C LYS A 41 1.58 -19.68 -1.38
N ASP A 42 2.79 -19.87 -1.89
CA ASP A 42 3.72 -20.93 -1.52
C ASP A 42 5.09 -20.30 -1.31
N TYR A 43 5.83 -20.79 -0.34
CA TYR A 43 7.09 -20.17 0.10
C TYR A 43 8.28 -21.14 -0.01
N GLU A 44 8.18 -22.23 -0.77
CA GLU A 44 9.24 -23.23 -0.89
C GLU A 44 10.55 -22.61 -1.43
N HIS A 45 10.45 -21.70 -2.41
CA HIS A 45 11.61 -20.98 -2.95
C HIS A 45 12.31 -20.11 -1.89
N ILE A 46 11.60 -19.62 -0.87
CA ILE A 46 12.18 -18.85 0.23
C ILE A 46 12.80 -19.78 1.27
N LYS A 47 12.15 -20.93 1.55
CA LYS A 47 12.72 -21.96 2.42
C LYS A 47 14.04 -22.49 1.87
N MET A 48 14.14 -22.70 0.56
CA MET A 48 15.40 -23.07 -0.11
C MET A 48 16.53 -22.05 0.13
N ILE A 49 16.23 -20.74 0.13
CA ILE A 49 17.21 -19.71 0.48
C ILE A 49 17.67 -19.89 1.93
N GLN A 50 16.74 -20.09 2.87
CA GLN A 50 17.06 -20.30 4.28
C GLN A 50 17.91 -21.56 4.50
N GLU A 51 17.57 -22.67 3.86
CA GLU A 51 18.29 -23.94 3.92
C GLU A 51 19.71 -23.84 3.36
N SER A 52 19.92 -22.99 2.36
CA SER A 52 21.27 -22.71 1.83
C SER A 52 22.15 -21.90 2.79
N GLY A 53 21.56 -21.33 3.85
CA GLY A 53 22.24 -20.42 4.77
C GLY A 53 22.42 -19.01 4.24
N THR A 54 21.81 -18.67 3.09
CA THR A 54 21.86 -17.32 2.53
C THR A 54 20.92 -16.37 3.32
N PRO A 55 21.41 -15.24 3.85
CA PRO A 55 20.60 -14.26 4.53
C PRO A 55 19.48 -13.70 3.65
N ILE A 56 18.28 -13.59 4.24
CA ILE A 56 17.12 -13.04 3.52
C ILE A 56 16.33 -12.07 4.41
N VAL A 57 15.91 -10.96 3.82
CA VAL A 57 15.01 -10.00 4.44
C VAL A 57 13.80 -9.77 3.52
N LEU A 58 12.60 -9.95 4.05
CA LEU A 58 11.38 -9.59 3.35
C LEU A 58 11.04 -8.11 3.61
N PHE A 59 10.45 -7.44 2.63
CA PHE A 59 9.97 -6.07 2.81
C PHE A 59 8.63 -5.84 2.11
N ASP A 60 7.91 -4.79 2.51
CA ASP A 60 6.60 -4.40 2.00
C ASP A 60 5.57 -5.54 2.10
N ARG A 61 5.49 -6.41 1.10
CA ARG A 61 4.69 -7.63 1.17
C ARG A 61 5.47 -8.77 1.77
N THR A 62 5.02 -9.23 2.92
CA THR A 62 5.68 -10.25 3.73
C THR A 62 4.68 -11.31 4.20
N THR A 63 5.18 -12.39 4.80
CA THR A 63 4.36 -13.43 5.44
C THR A 63 4.76 -13.62 6.89
N ASN A 64 3.84 -14.11 7.71
CA ASN A 64 4.11 -14.57 9.08
C ASN A 64 4.45 -16.06 9.15
N GLU A 65 4.31 -16.80 8.05
CA GLU A 65 4.54 -18.24 7.99
C GLU A 65 6.04 -18.60 7.97
N LEU A 66 6.89 -17.62 7.66
CA LEU A 66 8.33 -17.80 7.59
C LEU A 66 9.03 -17.08 8.75
N ASN A 67 10.04 -17.76 9.29
CA ASN A 67 10.91 -17.18 10.32
C ASN A 67 12.07 -16.42 9.66
N VAL A 68 11.80 -15.26 9.08
CA VAL A 68 12.75 -14.37 8.40
C VAL A 68 12.61 -12.93 8.89
N SER A 69 13.70 -12.17 8.82
CA SER A 69 13.64 -10.74 9.11
C SER A 69 12.77 -10.03 8.08
N ARG A 70 12.06 -9.00 8.53
CA ARG A 70 11.13 -8.26 7.67
C ARG A 70 10.99 -6.81 8.05
N VAL A 71 10.81 -5.97 7.04
CA VAL A 71 10.48 -4.56 7.18
C VAL A 71 9.08 -4.33 6.60
N VAL A 72 8.18 -3.83 7.42
CA VAL A 72 6.78 -3.60 7.05
C VAL A 72 6.33 -2.19 7.42
N THR A 73 5.23 -1.74 6.86
CA THR A 73 4.55 -0.52 7.29
C THR A 73 3.34 -0.86 8.18
N ASP A 74 2.98 0.06 9.08
CA ASP A 74 1.72 -0.05 9.82
C ASP A 74 0.55 0.44 8.95
N GLY A 75 0.08 -0.43 8.07
CA GLY A 75 -1.01 -0.13 7.15
C GLY A 75 -2.35 0.10 7.84
N VAL A 76 -2.59 -0.53 8.99
CA VAL A 76 -3.83 -0.36 9.77
C VAL A 76 -3.89 1.06 10.34
N THR A 77 -2.87 1.47 11.08
CA THR A 77 -2.81 2.83 11.65
C THR A 77 -2.79 3.90 10.56
N ALA A 78 -2.10 3.66 9.45
CA ALA A 78 -2.04 4.60 8.33
C ALA A 78 -3.42 4.80 7.67
N ALA A 79 -4.15 3.73 7.39
CA ALA A 79 -5.51 3.81 6.84
C ALA A 79 -6.49 4.44 7.82
N PHE A 80 -6.37 4.12 9.12
CA PHE A 80 -7.13 4.80 10.17
C PHE A 80 -6.91 6.32 10.11
N GLN A 81 -5.66 6.79 10.01
CA GLN A 81 -5.34 8.22 9.93
C GLN A 81 -5.94 8.87 8.67
N ALA A 82 -5.91 8.19 7.53
CA ALA A 82 -6.49 8.70 6.28
C ALA A 82 -8.01 8.91 6.42
N VAL A 83 -8.72 7.95 6.98
CA VAL A 83 -10.18 8.04 7.19
C VAL A 83 -10.52 9.03 8.29
N GLN A 84 -9.76 9.05 9.39
CA GLN A 84 -9.93 10.02 10.47
C GLN A 84 -9.79 11.47 9.98
N HIS A 85 -8.86 11.72 9.06
CA HIS A 85 -8.73 13.01 8.40
C HIS A 85 -10.01 13.35 7.62
N LEU A 86 -10.52 12.45 6.77
CA LEU A 86 -11.76 12.69 6.03
C LEU A 86 -12.94 13.00 6.96
N VAL A 87 -13.04 12.31 8.09
CA VAL A 87 -14.06 12.59 9.10
C VAL A 87 -13.86 13.99 9.70
N SER A 88 -12.63 14.40 10.01
CA SER A 88 -12.32 15.73 10.53
C SER A 88 -12.64 16.86 9.54
N GLU A 89 -12.59 16.55 8.22
CA GLU A 89 -13.02 17.44 7.14
C GLU A 89 -14.56 17.45 6.93
N GLY A 90 -15.31 16.78 7.82
CA GLY A 90 -16.78 16.76 7.84
C GLY A 90 -17.42 15.68 6.98
N CYS A 91 -16.65 14.75 6.42
CA CYS A 91 -17.18 13.64 5.62
C CYS A 91 -17.86 12.59 6.50
N LYS A 92 -18.98 12.04 6.03
CA LYS A 92 -19.79 11.05 6.75
C LYS A 92 -20.08 9.78 5.94
N LYS A 93 -20.01 9.86 4.62
CA LYS A 93 -20.27 8.75 3.70
C LYS A 93 -18.98 8.45 2.93
N ILE A 94 -18.04 7.82 3.60
CA ILE A 94 -16.71 7.56 3.03
C ILE A 94 -16.73 6.22 2.29
N ALA A 95 -16.50 6.26 0.98
CA ALA A 95 -16.33 5.05 0.20
C ALA A 95 -14.88 4.55 0.26
N LEU A 96 -14.71 3.23 0.26
CA LEU A 96 -13.42 2.55 0.18
C LEU A 96 -13.27 1.89 -1.19
N LEU A 97 -12.21 2.23 -1.93
CA LEU A 97 -11.81 1.51 -3.14
C LEU A 97 -10.70 0.52 -2.77
N CYS A 98 -11.04 -0.74 -2.74
CA CYS A 98 -10.13 -1.86 -2.54
C CYS A 98 -9.59 -2.41 -3.85
N GLY A 99 -8.50 -3.19 -3.81
CA GLY A 99 -8.11 -4.06 -4.90
C GLY A 99 -8.97 -5.33 -4.97
N PRO A 100 -8.58 -6.30 -5.82
CA PRO A 100 -9.26 -7.59 -5.93
C PRO A 100 -9.37 -8.30 -4.58
N GLU A 101 -10.50 -8.96 -4.32
CA GLU A 101 -10.80 -9.63 -3.04
C GLU A 101 -9.73 -10.66 -2.61
N ASN A 102 -9.08 -11.29 -3.59
CA ASN A 102 -8.09 -12.34 -3.35
C ASN A 102 -6.67 -11.84 -3.09
N VAL A 103 -6.47 -10.52 -2.98
CA VAL A 103 -5.13 -9.91 -2.83
C VAL A 103 -4.95 -9.36 -1.42
N ALA A 104 -3.97 -9.89 -0.69
CA ALA A 104 -3.71 -9.57 0.72
C ALA A 104 -3.37 -8.09 1.01
N ILE A 105 -2.97 -7.30 0.00
CA ILE A 105 -2.56 -5.89 0.16
C ILE A 105 -3.68 -5.02 0.75
N GLY A 106 -4.94 -5.37 0.50
CA GLY A 106 -6.10 -4.61 0.95
C GLY A 106 -6.45 -4.80 2.43
N GLY A 107 -6.10 -5.95 3.03
CA GLY A 107 -6.61 -6.36 4.35
C GLY A 107 -6.30 -5.37 5.47
N ASN A 108 -5.04 -4.98 5.63
CA ASN A 108 -4.63 -4.04 6.66
C ASN A 108 -5.24 -2.63 6.47
N ARG A 109 -5.43 -2.21 5.21
CA ARG A 109 -5.98 -0.88 4.89
C ARG A 109 -7.50 -0.88 5.06
N MET A 110 -8.16 -1.98 4.74
CA MET A 110 -9.59 -2.18 5.02
C MET A 110 -9.83 -2.21 6.54
N GLU A 111 -9.06 -2.97 7.30
CA GLU A 111 -9.14 -3.01 8.75
C GLU A 111 -9.00 -1.61 9.38
N GLY A 112 -8.06 -0.81 8.88
CA GLY A 112 -7.86 0.57 9.33
C GLY A 112 -9.06 1.47 9.00
N TYR A 113 -9.65 1.32 7.82
CA TYR A 113 -10.89 2.01 7.43
C TYR A 113 -12.04 1.63 8.36
N GLU A 114 -12.28 0.34 8.58
CA GLU A 114 -13.38 -0.15 9.45
C GLU A 114 -13.23 0.37 10.87
N LYS A 115 -12.02 0.29 11.45
CA LYS A 115 -11.73 0.83 12.78
C LYS A 115 -11.97 2.34 12.88
N ALA A 116 -11.64 3.10 11.85
CA ALA A 116 -11.86 4.55 11.85
C ALA A 116 -13.36 4.88 11.74
N MET A 117 -14.12 4.16 10.90
CA MET A 117 -15.57 4.32 10.80
C MET A 117 -16.25 3.99 12.15
N GLU A 118 -15.87 2.89 12.78
CA GLU A 118 -16.37 2.50 14.09
C GLU A 118 -16.06 3.55 15.18
N ALA A 119 -14.82 3.98 15.27
CA ALA A 119 -14.36 4.99 16.24
C ALA A 119 -15.12 6.32 16.14
N ASN A 120 -15.62 6.65 14.95
CA ASN A 120 -16.40 7.86 14.69
C ASN A 120 -17.92 7.61 14.65
N HIS A 121 -18.38 6.43 15.04
CA HIS A 121 -19.79 6.03 15.01
C HIS A 121 -20.45 6.18 13.63
N LEU A 122 -19.67 6.00 12.57
CA LEU A 122 -20.15 6.01 11.19
C LEU A 122 -20.34 4.56 10.69
N PRO A 123 -21.42 4.27 9.95
CA PRO A 123 -21.61 2.92 9.41
C PRO A 123 -20.63 2.63 8.28
N ALA A 124 -19.83 1.59 8.42
CA ALA A 124 -19.06 1.01 7.31
C ALA A 124 -20.03 0.21 6.42
N LYS A 125 -20.79 0.90 5.56
CA LYS A 125 -21.80 0.29 4.71
C LYS A 125 -21.13 -0.53 3.62
N THR A 126 -21.51 -1.80 3.47
CA THR A 126 -20.98 -2.71 2.44
C THR A 126 -21.11 -2.13 1.02
N GLU A 127 -22.18 -1.38 0.76
CA GLU A 127 -22.38 -0.72 -0.52
C GLU A 127 -21.39 0.42 -0.83
N LEU A 128 -20.65 0.92 0.15
CA LEU A 128 -19.57 1.91 0.00
C LEU A 128 -18.17 1.27 -0.09
N ILE A 129 -18.06 -0.04 0.11
CA ILE A 129 -16.82 -0.78 -0.10
C ILE A 129 -16.87 -1.38 -1.50
N TRP A 130 -15.90 -1.01 -2.35
CA TRP A 130 -15.83 -1.46 -3.72
C TRP A 130 -14.54 -2.22 -3.98
N HIS A 131 -14.67 -3.47 -4.42
CA HIS A 131 -13.55 -4.29 -4.87
C HIS A 131 -13.31 -4.07 -6.36
N CYS A 132 -12.22 -3.37 -6.67
CA CYS A 132 -11.79 -3.12 -8.04
C CYS A 132 -11.20 -4.39 -8.67
N SER A 133 -11.27 -4.51 -9.99
CA SER A 133 -10.67 -5.63 -10.74
C SER A 133 -9.15 -5.72 -10.59
N ASP A 134 -8.51 -4.58 -10.40
CA ASP A 134 -7.07 -4.42 -10.24
C ASP A 134 -6.76 -3.09 -9.54
N PHE A 135 -5.47 -2.69 -9.51
CA PHE A 135 -5.01 -1.45 -8.85
C PHE A 135 -4.75 -0.31 -9.85
N THR A 136 -5.32 -0.35 -11.05
CA THR A 136 -5.11 0.68 -12.07
C THR A 136 -6.00 1.90 -11.87
N VAL A 137 -5.63 2.99 -12.55
CA VAL A 137 -6.44 4.22 -12.61
C VAL A 137 -7.80 3.94 -13.22
N GLU A 138 -7.83 3.11 -14.27
CA GLU A 138 -9.05 2.74 -14.98
C GLU A 138 -10.03 1.99 -14.09
N ALA A 139 -9.53 1.06 -13.26
CA ALA A 139 -10.37 0.33 -12.30
C ALA A 139 -10.93 1.26 -11.21
N GLY A 140 -10.12 2.18 -10.69
CA GLY A 140 -10.57 3.21 -9.74
C GLY A 140 -11.63 4.13 -10.33
N LYS A 141 -11.46 4.51 -11.60
CA LYS A 141 -12.39 5.36 -12.35
C LYS A 141 -13.74 4.68 -12.55
N GLU A 142 -13.74 3.42 -13.00
CA GLU A 142 -14.97 2.67 -13.20
C GLU A 142 -15.72 2.42 -11.88
N ALA A 143 -15.01 2.00 -10.85
CA ALA A 143 -15.58 1.83 -9.51
C ALA A 143 -16.25 3.12 -9.02
N THR A 144 -15.60 4.25 -9.21
CA THR A 144 -16.14 5.55 -8.80
C THR A 144 -17.37 5.96 -9.63
N ARG A 145 -17.38 5.72 -10.95
CA ARG A 145 -18.57 5.97 -11.78
C ARG A 145 -19.79 5.20 -11.25
N GLN A 146 -19.59 3.95 -10.85
CA GLN A 146 -20.65 3.11 -10.27
C GLN A 146 -21.12 3.66 -8.91
N LEU A 147 -20.20 4.06 -8.03
CA LEU A 147 -20.54 4.69 -6.75
C LEU A 147 -21.31 6.00 -6.95
N LEU A 148 -20.92 6.85 -7.91
CA LEU A 148 -21.57 8.13 -8.20
C LEU A 148 -22.93 7.99 -8.89
N SER A 149 -23.28 6.83 -9.45
CA SER A 149 -24.57 6.56 -10.04
C SER A 149 -25.64 6.17 -9.01
N ARG A 150 -25.24 5.89 -7.77
CA ARG A 150 -26.14 5.48 -6.69
C ARG A 150 -26.94 6.65 -6.13
N GLN A 151 -28.11 6.35 -5.58
CA GLN A 151 -28.98 7.36 -4.94
C GLN A 151 -28.29 8.01 -3.72
N GLU A 152 -27.59 7.20 -2.91
CA GLU A 152 -26.74 7.67 -1.82
C GLU A 152 -25.26 7.65 -2.24
N ARG A 153 -24.83 8.76 -2.86
CA ARG A 153 -23.42 8.90 -3.25
C ARG A 153 -22.52 9.17 -2.03
N PRO A 154 -21.24 8.76 -2.08
CA PRO A 154 -20.26 9.12 -1.06
C PRO A 154 -19.97 10.63 -1.08
N ASP A 155 -19.54 11.17 0.05
CA ASP A 155 -18.98 12.52 0.21
C ASP A 155 -17.45 12.51 0.34
N ALA A 156 -16.86 11.31 0.45
CA ALA A 156 -15.42 11.09 0.36
C ALA A 156 -15.08 9.71 -0.20
N ILE A 157 -13.89 9.58 -0.76
CA ILE A 157 -13.33 8.33 -1.28
C ILE A 157 -11.93 8.13 -0.71
N PHE A 158 -11.70 6.98 -0.08
CA PHE A 158 -10.39 6.49 0.28
C PHE A 158 -9.99 5.39 -0.70
N GLY A 159 -9.00 5.65 -1.57
CA GLY A 159 -8.38 4.65 -2.43
C GLY A 159 -7.21 4.00 -1.71
N ILE A 160 -7.20 2.66 -1.62
CA ILE A 160 -6.08 1.95 -0.97
C ILE A 160 -4.75 2.06 -1.72
N THR A 161 -4.75 2.64 -2.91
CA THR A 161 -3.56 3.08 -3.66
C THR A 161 -3.80 4.45 -4.28
N ASP A 162 -2.72 5.16 -4.62
CA ASP A 162 -2.84 6.44 -5.33
C ASP A 162 -3.48 6.28 -6.71
N ASP A 163 -3.21 5.20 -7.43
CA ASP A 163 -3.80 4.99 -8.77
C ASP A 163 -5.32 4.83 -8.69
N LEU A 164 -5.85 4.12 -7.70
CA LEU A 164 -7.29 4.07 -7.47
C LEU A 164 -7.88 5.44 -7.11
N ALA A 165 -7.17 6.22 -6.28
CA ALA A 165 -7.58 7.57 -5.92
C ALA A 165 -7.53 8.54 -7.12
N ILE A 166 -6.53 8.41 -7.99
CA ILE A 166 -6.42 9.20 -9.24
C ILE A 166 -7.60 8.87 -10.16
N GLY A 167 -7.93 7.59 -10.32
CA GLY A 167 -9.11 7.16 -11.08
C GLY A 167 -10.40 7.74 -10.51
N ALA A 168 -10.53 7.77 -9.19
CA ALA A 168 -11.67 8.41 -8.54
C ALA A 168 -11.76 9.91 -8.89
N ILE A 169 -10.64 10.65 -8.81
CA ILE A 169 -10.59 12.06 -9.19
C ILE A 169 -11.03 12.29 -10.63
N GLU A 170 -10.59 11.45 -11.57
CA GLU A 170 -11.01 11.55 -12.97
C GLU A 170 -12.53 11.35 -13.13
N ALA A 171 -13.11 10.33 -12.49
CA ALA A 171 -14.54 10.06 -12.56
C ALA A 171 -15.39 11.18 -11.92
N ILE A 172 -14.95 11.75 -10.79
CA ILE A 172 -15.60 12.88 -10.12
C ILE A 172 -15.65 14.09 -11.04
N LYS A 173 -14.51 14.43 -11.69
CA LYS A 173 -14.42 15.53 -12.65
C LYS A 173 -15.30 15.32 -13.89
N GLU A 174 -15.37 14.11 -14.43
CA GLU A 174 -16.24 13.79 -15.55
C GLU A 174 -17.73 13.99 -15.23
N LYS A 175 -18.12 13.85 -13.95
CA LYS A 175 -19.47 14.16 -13.47
C LYS A 175 -19.69 15.65 -13.18
N GLY A 176 -18.69 16.51 -13.37
CA GLY A 176 -18.77 17.93 -13.09
C GLY A 176 -18.84 18.28 -11.60
N LEU A 177 -18.37 17.35 -10.72
CA LEU A 177 -18.33 17.55 -9.28
C LEU A 177 -17.00 18.18 -8.86
N ASN A 178 -17.04 18.96 -7.77
CA ASN A 178 -15.88 19.65 -7.23
C ASN A 178 -15.14 18.78 -6.19
N ILE A 179 -13.82 18.86 -6.19
CA ILE A 179 -12.93 18.20 -5.25
C ILE A 179 -12.15 19.31 -4.53
N PRO A 180 -12.15 19.33 -3.20
CA PRO A 180 -12.74 18.39 -2.25
C PRO A 180 -14.19 18.72 -1.84
N GLU A 181 -14.82 19.76 -2.34
CA GLU A 181 -16.08 20.34 -1.82
C GLU A 181 -17.24 19.33 -1.87
N ASP A 182 -17.48 18.71 -3.04
CA ASP A 182 -18.53 17.71 -3.21
C ASP A 182 -18.06 16.34 -2.73
N ILE A 183 -16.83 15.94 -3.09
CA ILE A 183 -16.22 14.66 -2.75
C ILE A 183 -14.74 14.85 -2.46
N ALA A 184 -14.34 14.58 -1.22
CA ALA A 184 -12.93 14.55 -0.82
C ALA A 184 -12.27 13.21 -1.22
N VAL A 185 -10.98 13.24 -1.58
CA VAL A 185 -10.25 12.04 -2.01
C VAL A 185 -8.92 11.92 -1.29
N VAL A 186 -8.65 10.73 -0.74
CA VAL A 186 -7.35 10.36 -0.16
C VAL A 186 -6.85 9.08 -0.81
N GLY A 187 -5.57 9.03 -1.16
CA GLY A 187 -4.87 7.86 -1.68
C GLY A 187 -3.91 7.24 -0.67
N PHE A 188 -3.08 6.32 -1.17
CA PHE A 188 -2.07 5.63 -0.39
C PHE A 188 -0.85 5.33 -1.25
N SER A 189 0.35 5.59 -0.75
CA SER A 189 1.72 5.40 -1.28
C SER A 189 2.47 6.69 -1.60
N ASN A 190 1.80 7.84 -1.68
CA ASN A 190 2.40 9.16 -1.96
C ASN A 190 3.33 9.13 -3.18
N THR A 191 2.85 8.57 -4.27
CA THR A 191 3.58 8.46 -5.54
C THR A 191 3.94 9.84 -6.09
N LYS A 192 4.95 9.92 -6.95
CA LYS A 192 5.29 11.18 -7.63
C LYS A 192 4.10 11.74 -8.41
N ARG A 193 3.30 10.85 -9.03
CA ARG A 193 2.12 11.22 -9.82
C ARG A 193 1.10 11.97 -8.98
N SER A 194 0.82 11.53 -7.75
CA SER A 194 -0.15 12.16 -6.85
C SER A 194 0.16 13.63 -6.55
N ARG A 195 1.45 14.02 -6.61
CA ARG A 195 1.91 15.39 -6.36
C ARG A 195 1.70 16.35 -7.53
N TYR A 196 1.58 15.82 -8.75
CA TYR A 196 1.45 16.61 -9.98
C TYR A 196 0.04 16.58 -10.58
N MET A 197 -0.89 15.90 -9.90
CA MET A 197 -2.31 15.94 -10.28
C MET A 197 -2.94 17.30 -9.99
N ASN A 198 -4.07 17.56 -10.60
CA ASN A 198 -4.92 18.71 -10.28
C ASN A 198 -6.34 18.17 -9.99
N PRO A 199 -6.84 18.27 -8.73
CA PRO A 199 -6.11 18.70 -7.54
C PRO A 199 -4.96 17.75 -7.19
N THR A 200 -3.96 18.27 -6.45
CA THR A 200 -2.91 17.45 -5.84
C THR A 200 -3.52 16.49 -4.83
N VAL A 201 -3.08 15.22 -4.85
CA VAL A 201 -3.73 14.14 -4.09
C VAL A 201 -3.16 14.03 -2.68
N SER A 202 -4.03 14.14 -1.68
CA SER A 202 -3.72 13.76 -0.30
C SER A 202 -3.45 12.25 -0.24
N SER A 203 -2.37 11.84 0.41
CA SER A 203 -1.97 10.44 0.36
C SER A 203 -1.12 10.05 1.56
N ILE A 204 -1.18 8.78 1.94
CA ILE A 204 -0.30 8.18 2.95
C ILE A 204 1.09 7.99 2.36
N ASN A 205 2.10 8.57 2.99
CA ASN A 205 3.50 8.36 2.68
C ASN A 205 4.05 7.16 3.45
N GLN A 206 4.49 6.14 2.73
CA GLN A 206 5.06 4.90 3.28
C GLN A 206 6.58 5.01 3.52
N PHE A 207 7.22 6.08 3.05
CA PHE A 207 8.67 6.29 3.13
C PHE A 207 9.49 5.14 2.51
N PRO A 208 9.36 4.86 1.20
CA PRO A 208 10.03 3.73 0.56
C PRO A 208 11.56 3.76 0.74
N GLU A 209 12.18 4.95 0.83
CA GLU A 209 13.60 5.07 1.11
C GLU A 209 13.96 4.57 2.53
N LYS A 210 13.09 4.79 3.54
CA LYS A 210 13.31 4.27 4.89
C LYS A 210 13.15 2.76 4.92
N ILE A 211 12.14 2.22 4.21
CA ILE A 211 11.92 0.77 4.08
C ILE A 211 13.15 0.11 3.44
N GLY A 212 13.62 0.64 2.31
CA GLY A 212 14.79 0.12 1.60
C GLY A 212 16.07 0.18 2.46
N ARG A 213 16.29 1.27 3.19
CA ARG A 213 17.42 1.42 4.11
C ARG A 213 17.36 0.40 5.23
N ALA A 214 16.24 0.28 5.92
CA ALA A 214 16.05 -0.65 7.01
C ALA A 214 16.24 -2.11 6.55
N ALA A 215 15.71 -2.47 5.37
CA ALA A 215 15.90 -3.79 4.80
C ALA A 215 17.39 -4.09 4.49
N ALA A 216 18.12 -3.11 3.95
CA ALA A 216 19.54 -3.25 3.71
C ALA A 216 20.34 -3.37 5.01
N GLU A 217 20.06 -2.54 6.01
CA GLU A 217 20.71 -2.61 7.32
C GLU A 217 20.51 -3.97 8.01
N LEU A 218 19.27 -4.49 7.98
CA LEU A 218 18.98 -5.84 8.50
C LEU A 218 19.72 -6.93 7.72
N LEU A 219 19.81 -6.82 6.38
CA LEU A 219 20.53 -7.81 5.58
C LEU A 219 22.04 -7.76 5.85
N PHE A 220 22.64 -6.58 5.91
CA PHE A 220 24.06 -6.43 6.22
C PHE A 220 24.38 -6.94 7.63
N ASP A 221 23.52 -6.68 8.62
CA ASP A 221 23.68 -7.26 9.97
C ASP A 221 23.73 -8.80 9.93
N GLN A 222 22.86 -9.42 9.13
CA GLN A 222 22.83 -10.88 8.96
C GLN A 222 24.07 -11.42 8.22
N ILE A 223 24.56 -10.72 7.20
CA ILE A 223 25.76 -11.13 6.45
C ILE A 223 27.02 -11.05 7.35
N LEU A 224 27.17 -9.94 8.06
CA LEU A 224 28.38 -9.67 8.85
C LEU A 224 28.39 -10.43 10.18
N ASN A 225 27.23 -10.66 10.79
CA ASN A 225 27.08 -11.26 12.10
C ASN A 225 26.35 -12.61 12.08
N SER A 226 26.53 -13.40 11.03
CA SER A 226 25.75 -14.62 10.73
C SER A 226 25.56 -15.58 11.91
N LYS A 227 26.52 -15.65 12.85
CA LYS A 227 26.44 -16.53 14.04
C LYS A 227 25.55 -15.98 15.17
N HIS A 228 25.22 -14.69 15.15
CA HIS A 228 24.48 -13.99 16.22
C HIS A 228 23.32 -13.15 15.70
N ALA A 229 23.10 -13.16 14.38
CA ALA A 229 22.04 -12.39 13.78
C ALA A 229 20.65 -12.89 14.26
N GLN A 230 19.90 -11.98 14.85
CA GLN A 230 18.53 -12.27 15.28
C GLN A 230 17.54 -11.92 14.17
N ILE A 231 16.50 -12.70 14.08
CA ILE A 231 15.36 -12.38 13.22
C ILE A 231 14.61 -11.22 13.84
N LYS A 232 14.45 -10.14 13.05
CA LYS A 232 13.82 -8.89 13.48
C LYS A 232 12.64 -8.53 12.57
N LYS A 233 11.61 -7.97 13.19
CA LYS A 233 10.53 -7.29 12.48
C LYS A 233 10.67 -5.79 12.74
N GLU A 234 10.91 -5.01 11.70
CA GLU A 234 10.95 -3.55 11.76
C GLU A 234 9.68 -2.96 11.16
N ILE A 235 9.10 -1.98 11.85
CA ILE A 235 7.86 -1.33 11.43
C ILE A 235 8.17 0.13 11.14
N ILE A 236 7.94 0.54 9.89
CA ILE A 236 8.10 1.93 9.46
C ILE A 236 6.74 2.62 9.59
N ASN A 237 6.67 3.65 10.43
CA ASN A 237 5.47 4.46 10.58
C ASN A 237 5.22 5.28 9.32
N CYS A 238 3.97 5.24 8.84
CA CYS A 238 3.50 6.04 7.72
C CYS A 238 3.05 7.44 8.20
N GLU A 239 2.87 8.37 7.26
CA GLU A 239 2.39 9.73 7.51
C GLU A 239 1.37 10.15 6.46
N LEU A 240 0.28 10.77 6.87
CA LEU A 240 -0.67 11.38 5.96
C LEU A 240 -0.12 12.74 5.48
N ILE A 241 0.00 12.89 4.17
CA ILE A 241 0.31 14.16 3.52
C ILE A 241 -0.99 14.76 2.98
N VAL A 242 -1.52 15.75 3.67
CA VAL A 242 -2.73 16.46 3.27
C VAL A 242 -2.42 17.42 2.12
N ARG A 243 -3.30 17.40 1.09
CA ARG A 243 -3.23 18.25 -0.10
C ARG A 243 -4.64 18.67 -0.55
N GLU A 244 -4.71 19.32 -1.71
CA GLU A 244 -5.96 19.92 -2.24
C GLU A 244 -7.13 18.94 -2.37
N SER A 245 -6.88 17.64 -2.62
CA SER A 245 -7.95 16.67 -2.87
C SER A 245 -8.80 16.33 -1.65
N SER A 246 -8.38 16.71 -0.44
CA SER A 246 -9.15 16.43 0.77
C SER A 246 -9.16 17.58 1.78
N ASP A 247 -8.44 18.66 1.54
CA ASP A 247 -8.40 19.84 2.43
C ASP A 247 -9.59 20.76 2.17
N ARG A 248 -10.70 20.55 2.87
CA ARG A 248 -11.92 21.36 2.80
C ARG A 248 -11.83 22.65 3.63
N LEU A 249 -11.05 22.62 4.71
CA LEU A 249 -11.00 23.69 5.69
C LEU A 249 -10.06 24.85 5.29
N CYS A 250 -9.09 24.60 4.41
CA CYS A 250 -8.14 25.64 3.98
C CYS A 250 -8.78 26.73 3.13
N LYS A 251 -9.86 26.44 2.39
CA LYS A 251 -10.56 27.43 1.55
C LYS A 251 -11.48 28.40 2.31
N THR A 252 -11.68 28.15 3.60
CA THR A 252 -12.50 28.99 4.49
C THR A 252 -11.71 30.01 5.31
N ARG A 253 -10.39 30.17 5.03
CA ARG A 253 -9.52 31.14 5.68
C ARG A 253 -9.08 32.25 4.73
#